data_cff04cb1aa484fffe046fb1b9791f8d0
#
_entry.id   cff04cb1aa484fffe046fb1b9791f8d0
#
_cell.length_a   1.000
_cell.length_b   1.000
_cell.length_c   1.000
_cell.angle_alpha   90.00
_cell.angle_beta   90.00
_cell.angle_gamma   90.00
#
_symmetry.space_group_name_H-M   'P 1'
#
loop_
_entity.id
_entity.type
_entity.pdbx_description
1 polymer ?
#
loop_
_entity_poly.entity_id
_entity_poly.type
_entity_poly.pdbx_seq_one_letter_code
_entity_poly.pdbx_strand_id
1 'polypeptide(L)'
;DVDGFMKWLADDCSFTYGSQDPVRGADAVRAMVDGFLSSFAMVEHQVDATWEVDGTAVTEGTVTYTTDDGRSTAIPFCNVFHLAEDGRIRDYRIYIDPAPLG
;
A
#
# COMPACT_ATOMS: atom_id res chain seq x y z
N ASP A 1 -8.33 -7.48 0.75
CA ASP A 1 -8.16 -8.54 1.74
C ASP A 1 -6.83 -8.40 2.46
N VAL A 2 -6.89 -8.13 3.77
CA VAL A 2 -5.71 -7.89 4.58
C VAL A 2 -4.81 -9.13 4.62
N ASP A 3 -5.38 -10.32 4.73
CA ASP A 3 -4.60 -11.56 4.79
C ASP A 3 -3.80 -11.79 3.49
N GLY A 4 -4.42 -11.53 2.35
CA GLY A 4 -3.74 -11.63 1.06
C GLY A 4 -2.60 -10.63 0.92
N PHE A 5 -2.80 -9.41 1.43
CA PHE A 5 -1.77 -8.38 1.44
C PHE A 5 -0.59 -8.79 2.34
N MET A 6 -0.89 -9.30 3.55
CA MET A 6 0.15 -9.59 4.55
C MET A 6 1.06 -10.75 4.17
N LYS A 7 0.58 -11.70 3.39
CA LYS A 7 1.39 -12.90 3.07
C LYS A 7 2.65 -12.58 2.28
N TRP A 8 2.69 -11.44 1.60
CA TRP A 8 3.85 -11.02 0.80
C TRP A 8 4.87 -10.22 1.61
N LEU A 9 4.56 -9.88 2.86
CA LEU A 9 5.42 -9.03 3.69
C LEU A 9 6.32 -9.89 4.57
N ALA A 10 7.58 -9.44 4.72
CA ALA A 10 8.50 -10.04 5.68
C ALA A 10 8.04 -9.71 7.11
N ASP A 11 8.43 -10.52 8.09
CA ASP A 11 8.02 -10.33 9.48
C ASP A 11 8.52 -9.00 10.05
N ASP A 12 9.69 -8.55 9.61
CA ASP A 12 10.31 -7.30 10.04
C ASP A 12 10.10 -6.17 9.05
N CYS A 13 9.07 -6.26 8.21
CA CYS A 13 8.80 -5.28 7.17
C CYS A 13 8.56 -3.87 7.73
N SER A 14 8.80 -2.86 6.90
CA SER A 14 8.36 -1.50 7.15
C SER A 14 7.36 -1.07 6.08
N PHE A 15 6.45 -0.18 6.45
CA PHE A 15 5.36 0.30 5.59
C PHE A 15 5.25 1.81 5.76
N THR A 16 5.33 2.54 4.66
CA THR A 16 5.24 4.00 4.66
C THR A 16 4.15 4.44 3.70
N TYR A 17 3.17 5.18 4.20
CA TYR A 17 2.07 5.72 3.39
C TYR A 17 2.26 7.23 3.25
N GLY A 18 2.50 7.70 2.02
CA GLY A 18 2.68 9.11 1.74
C GLY A 18 3.83 9.71 2.56
N SER A 19 3.56 10.80 3.23
CA SER A 19 4.55 11.51 4.05
C SER A 19 4.52 11.13 5.53
N GLN A 20 3.77 10.09 5.89
CA GLN A 20 3.67 9.64 7.28
C GLN A 20 4.95 8.92 7.71
N ASP A 21 5.13 8.78 9.03
CA ASP A 21 6.25 8.02 9.57
C ASP A 21 6.09 6.53 9.24
N PRO A 22 7.21 5.82 9.01
CA PRO A 22 7.14 4.38 8.74
C PRO A 22 6.56 3.60 9.92
N VAL A 23 5.77 2.58 9.61
CA VAL A 23 5.28 1.59 10.58
C VAL A 23 6.12 0.34 10.40
N ARG A 24 6.64 -0.23 11.49
CA ARG A 24 7.56 -1.36 11.44
C ARG A 24 6.99 -2.59 12.10
N GLY A 25 7.26 -3.76 11.49
CA GLY A 25 6.83 -5.05 11.98
C GLY A 25 5.47 -5.45 11.42
N ALA A 26 5.32 -6.74 11.10
CA ALA A 26 4.13 -7.24 10.41
C ALA A 26 2.85 -6.98 11.19
N ASP A 27 2.87 -7.16 12.52
CA ASP A 27 1.65 -6.97 13.33
C ASP A 27 1.19 -5.51 13.31
N ALA A 28 2.13 -4.56 13.45
CA ALA A 28 1.79 -3.14 13.42
C ALA A 28 1.32 -2.69 12.04
N VAL A 29 1.96 -3.21 10.99
CA VAL A 29 1.55 -2.93 9.61
C VAL A 29 0.15 -3.47 9.35
N ARG A 30 -0.14 -4.70 9.81
CA ARG A 30 -1.46 -5.30 9.66
C ARG A 30 -2.54 -4.44 10.32
N ALA A 31 -2.29 -3.98 11.54
CA ALA A 31 -3.25 -3.16 12.26
C ALA A 31 -3.52 -1.85 11.55
N MET A 32 -2.48 -1.22 11.01
CA MET A 32 -2.61 0.04 10.28
C MET A 32 -3.41 -0.15 8.98
N VAL A 33 -3.05 -1.16 8.19
CA VAL A 33 -3.72 -1.44 6.90
C VAL A 33 -5.17 -1.82 7.11
N ASP A 34 -5.44 -2.69 8.09
CA ASP A 34 -6.80 -3.11 8.42
C ASP A 34 -7.68 -1.91 8.81
N GLY A 35 -7.16 -1.05 9.68
CA GLY A 35 -7.87 0.16 10.09
C GLY A 35 -8.13 1.10 8.93
N PHE A 36 -7.14 1.28 8.06
CA PHE A 36 -7.27 2.16 6.91
C PHE A 36 -8.31 1.63 5.92
N LEU A 37 -8.23 0.35 5.54
CA LEU A 37 -9.16 -0.24 4.59
C LEU A 37 -10.59 -0.27 5.13
N SER A 38 -10.74 -0.45 6.44
CA SER A 38 -12.06 -0.47 7.08
C SER A 38 -12.75 0.90 7.06
N SER A 39 -11.99 1.97 6.80
CA SER A 39 -12.57 3.33 6.72
C SER A 39 -13.33 3.58 5.42
N PHE A 40 -13.23 2.68 4.44
CA PHE A 40 -13.85 2.86 3.13
C PHE A 40 -14.77 1.71 2.81
N ALA A 41 -15.84 2.02 2.04
CA ALA A 41 -16.73 0.98 1.52
C ALA A 41 -16.00 0.14 0.47
N MET A 42 -15.10 0.75 -0.31
CA MET A 42 -14.37 0.06 -1.37
C MET A 42 -13.04 0.75 -1.64
N VAL A 43 -12.01 -0.06 -1.92
CA VAL A 43 -10.71 0.42 -2.38
C VAL A 43 -10.33 -0.41 -3.61
N GLU A 44 -10.16 0.25 -4.75
CA GLU A 44 -9.84 -0.42 -6.01
C GLU A 44 -8.55 0.11 -6.58
N HIS A 45 -7.67 -0.79 -7.01
CA HIS A 45 -6.40 -0.44 -7.65
C HIS A 45 -6.44 -0.77 -9.12
N GLN A 46 -6.01 0.18 -9.96
CA GLN A 46 -5.72 -0.07 -11.37
C GLN A 46 -4.22 0.10 -11.55
N VAL A 47 -3.54 -0.98 -11.91
CA VAL A 47 -2.09 -0.97 -12.13
C VAL A 47 -1.83 -0.74 -13.60
N ASP A 48 -1.11 0.33 -13.93
CA ASP A 48 -0.79 0.68 -15.30
C ASP A 48 0.55 0.09 -15.75
N ALA A 49 1.53 0.01 -14.85
CA ALA A 49 2.86 -0.50 -15.18
C ALA A 49 3.57 -1.02 -13.94
N THR A 50 4.42 -2.03 -14.13
CA THR A 50 5.24 -2.61 -13.06
C THR A 50 6.64 -2.87 -13.61
N TRP A 51 7.66 -2.51 -12.82
CA TRP A 51 9.07 -2.73 -13.14
C TRP A 51 9.74 -3.43 -11.96
N GLU A 52 10.75 -4.26 -12.25
CA GLU A 52 11.58 -4.87 -11.21
C GLU A 52 13.04 -4.80 -11.65
N VAL A 53 13.89 -4.25 -10.77
CA VAL A 53 15.33 -4.13 -11.01
C VAL A 53 16.06 -4.38 -9.69
N ASP A 54 16.96 -5.37 -9.68
CA ASP A 54 17.87 -5.62 -8.55
C ASP A 54 17.18 -5.70 -7.17
N GLY A 55 16.09 -6.46 -7.10
CA GLY A 55 15.38 -6.65 -5.83
C GLY A 55 14.49 -5.49 -5.44
N THR A 56 14.24 -4.57 -6.35
CA THR A 56 13.29 -3.47 -6.13
C THR A 56 12.20 -3.55 -7.20
N ALA A 57 10.95 -3.58 -6.78
CA ALA A 57 9.81 -3.54 -7.69
C ALA A 57 9.12 -2.19 -7.57
N VAL A 58 8.68 -1.65 -8.71
CA VAL A 58 7.96 -0.37 -8.77
C VAL A 58 6.67 -0.59 -9.52
N THR A 59 5.57 -0.10 -8.97
CA THR A 59 4.24 -0.23 -9.56
C THR A 59 3.58 1.14 -9.58
N GLU A 60 3.06 1.56 -10.72
CA GLU A 60 2.29 2.81 -10.79
C GLU A 60 0.89 2.56 -11.30
N GLY A 61 -0.03 3.40 -10.89
CA GLY A 61 -1.43 3.29 -11.30
C GLY A 61 -2.31 4.31 -10.62
N THR A 62 -3.58 3.95 -10.48
CA THR A 62 -4.59 4.78 -9.85
C THR A 62 -5.33 3.95 -8.81
N VAL A 63 -5.50 4.50 -7.62
CA VAL A 63 -6.32 3.89 -6.58
C VAL A 63 -7.59 4.72 -6.42
N THR A 64 -8.74 4.04 -6.37
CA THR A 64 -10.05 4.67 -6.16
C THR A 64 -10.57 4.27 -4.80
N TYR A 65 -10.81 5.27 -3.95
CA TYR A 65 -11.39 5.10 -2.63
C TYR A 65 -12.86 5.50 -2.68
N THR A 66 -13.73 4.62 -2.23
CA THR A 66 -15.17 4.89 -2.14
C THR A 66 -15.58 4.94 -0.68
N THR A 67 -16.14 6.06 -0.25
CA THR A 67 -16.61 6.26 1.12
C THR A 67 -17.98 5.61 1.31
N ASP A 68 -18.41 5.47 2.58
CA ASP A 68 -19.69 4.83 2.90
C ASP A 68 -20.90 5.60 2.35
N ASP A 69 -20.73 6.91 2.11
CA ASP A 69 -21.78 7.72 1.49
C ASP A 69 -21.80 7.65 -0.04
N GLY A 70 -20.94 6.79 -0.64
CA GLY A 70 -20.94 6.56 -2.08
C GLY A 70 -20.06 7.50 -2.89
N ARG A 71 -19.29 8.38 -2.24
CA ARG A 71 -18.37 9.29 -2.95
C ARG A 71 -17.09 8.57 -3.30
N SER A 72 -16.68 8.64 -4.55
CA SER A 72 -15.45 8.02 -5.04
C SER A 72 -14.40 9.06 -5.38
N THR A 73 -13.14 8.79 -5.03
CA THR A 73 -12.01 9.65 -5.31
C THR A 73 -10.88 8.81 -5.90
N ALA A 74 -10.43 9.16 -7.11
CA ALA A 74 -9.34 8.47 -7.79
C ALA A 74 -8.05 9.27 -7.62
N ILE A 75 -6.99 8.60 -7.17
CA ILE A 75 -5.70 9.23 -6.86
C ILE A 75 -4.58 8.44 -7.54
N PRO A 76 -3.67 9.10 -8.29
CA PRO A 76 -2.49 8.42 -8.82
C PRO A 76 -1.57 7.97 -7.69
N PHE A 77 -0.94 6.81 -7.86
CA PHE A 77 0.02 6.31 -6.88
C PHE A 77 1.23 5.70 -7.57
N CYS A 78 2.33 5.66 -6.83
CA CYS A 78 3.51 4.88 -7.20
C CYS A 78 4.00 4.16 -5.96
N ASN A 79 4.09 2.83 -6.04
CA ASN A 79 4.55 2.01 -4.93
C ASN A 79 5.95 1.50 -5.22
N VAL A 80 6.81 1.54 -4.21
CA VAL A 80 8.16 0.99 -4.30
C VAL A 80 8.29 -0.11 -3.24
N PHE A 81 8.66 -1.31 -3.69
CA PHE A 81 8.83 -2.48 -2.83
C PHE A 81 10.30 -2.89 -2.85
N HIS A 82 10.94 -2.91 -1.67
CA HIS A 82 12.28 -3.48 -1.55
C HIS A 82 12.14 -4.90 -1.05
N LEU A 83 12.65 -5.86 -1.84
CA LEU A 83 12.46 -7.28 -1.58
C LEU A 83 13.59 -7.83 -0.72
N ALA A 84 13.24 -8.75 0.20
CA ALA A 84 14.21 -9.54 0.93
C ALA A 84 14.75 -10.67 0.05
N GLU A 85 15.79 -11.36 0.50
CA GLU A 85 16.41 -12.44 -0.27
C GLU A 85 15.43 -13.58 -0.59
N ASP A 86 14.45 -13.81 0.28
CA ASP A 86 13.41 -14.85 0.07
C ASP A 86 12.27 -14.37 -0.84
N GLY A 87 12.36 -13.16 -1.37
CA GLY A 87 11.34 -12.59 -2.26
C GLY A 87 10.20 -11.90 -1.57
N ARG A 88 10.14 -11.92 -0.23
CA ARG A 88 9.11 -11.18 0.49
C ARG A 88 9.48 -9.70 0.59
N ILE A 89 8.47 -8.85 0.77
CA ILE A 89 8.66 -7.40 0.83
C ILE A 89 9.15 -7.02 2.23
N ARG A 90 10.35 -6.41 2.30
CA ARG A 90 10.91 -5.92 3.57
C ARG A 90 10.65 -4.45 3.80
N ASP A 91 10.37 -3.67 2.72
CA ASP A 91 10.06 -2.25 2.82
C ASP A 91 9.05 -1.91 1.73
N TYR A 92 7.89 -1.44 2.13
CA TYR A 92 6.77 -1.12 1.25
C TYR A 92 6.48 0.37 1.36
N ARG A 93 6.67 1.10 0.27
CA ARG A 93 6.46 2.55 0.26
C ARG A 93 5.38 2.91 -0.75
N ILE A 94 4.40 3.68 -0.31
CA ILE A 94 3.33 4.19 -1.16
C ILE A 94 3.55 5.69 -1.34
N TYR A 95 3.90 6.09 -2.56
CA TYR A 95 4.04 7.50 -2.92
C TYR A 95 2.71 7.98 -3.47
N ILE A 96 1.99 8.74 -2.67
CA ILE A 96 0.62 9.17 -2.95
C ILE A 96 0.37 10.48 -2.23
N ASP A 97 -0.50 11.30 -2.83
CA ASP A 97 -1.00 12.50 -2.16
C ASP A 97 -2.44 12.25 -1.72
N PRO A 98 -2.69 12.02 -0.42
CA PRO A 98 -4.04 11.73 0.05
C PRO A 98 -4.92 12.97 0.25
N ALA A 99 -4.42 14.16 -0.06
CA ALA A 99 -5.18 15.41 0.13
C ALA A 99 -6.58 15.37 -0.47
N PRO A 100 -6.83 14.76 -1.67
CA PRO A 100 -8.18 14.68 -2.22
C PRO A 100 -9.18 13.91 -1.35
N LEU A 101 -8.71 13.10 -0.40
CA LEU A 101 -9.60 12.38 0.51
C LEU A 101 -10.18 13.26 1.63
N GLY A 102 -9.63 14.45 1.78
CA GLY A 102 -10.07 15.40 2.81
C GLY A 102 -9.24 15.33 4.07
#